data_d0b3a0f7cbfff5a6f36468172b2c6602
#
_entry.id   d0b3a0f7cbfff5a6f36468172b2c6602
#
_cell.length_a   1.000
_cell.length_b   1.000
_cell.length_c   1.000
_cell.angle_alpha   90.00
_cell.angle_beta   90.00
_cell.angle_gamma   90.00
#
_symmetry.space_group_name_H-M   'P 1'
#
loop_
_entity.id
_entity.type
_entity.pdbx_description
1 polymer ?
#
loop_
_entity_poly.entity_id
_entity_poly.type
_entity_poly.pdbx_seq_one_letter_code
_entity_poly.pdbx_strand_id
1 'polypeptide(L)'
;MTVALLAAAPAMALADGADGVWATEKNDKGGYLEVTIAPCASDGAKTCGTISGAFTAKGADPAYPHLGASIISGMTHDGDGSYSGGSVWDPEDNKTYDSKMQVKGDVLDVEGCVSIFCRGQDWKRVKH
;
A
#
# COMPACT_ATOMS: atom_id res chain seq x y z
N MET A 1 20.46 -25.02 -26.88
CA MET A 1 20.24 -24.68 -26.36
C MET A 1 19.66 -23.86 -25.96
N THR A 2 19.25 -23.34 -25.69
CA THR A 2 18.68 -22.65 -25.44
C THR A 2 18.29 -22.14 -24.55
N VAL A 3 17.87 -22.03 -24.05
CA VAL A 3 17.69 -21.69 -23.18
C VAL A 3 17.42 -20.69 -22.68
N ALA A 4 17.46 -20.14 -22.67
CA ALA A 4 17.44 -19.05 -22.20
C ALA A 4 16.31 -18.45 -21.84
N LEU A 5 15.65 -18.44 -22.20
CA LEU A 5 14.64 -17.88 -21.98
C LEU A 5 14.14 -17.64 -20.85
N LEU A 6 14.17 -18.08 -20.15
CA LEU A 6 13.80 -17.98 -18.99
C LEU A 6 13.77 -16.75 -18.41
N ALA A 7 14.41 -15.89 -18.56
CA ALA A 7 14.56 -14.68 -17.84
C ALA A 7 13.36 -13.79 -17.76
N ALA A 8 12.44 -13.92 -18.61
CA ALA A 8 11.29 -13.03 -18.62
C ALA A 8 10.29 -13.33 -17.49
N ALA A 9 10.26 -14.53 -17.03
CA ALA A 9 9.22 -14.93 -16.08
C ALA A 9 9.25 -14.17 -14.77
N PRO A 10 10.41 -13.90 -14.16
CA PRO A 10 10.42 -13.19 -12.88
C PRO A 10 9.82 -11.79 -12.95
N ALA A 11 10.07 -11.07 -14.02
CA ALA A 11 9.54 -9.72 -14.15
C ALA A 11 8.03 -9.73 -14.20
N MET A 12 7.44 -10.71 -14.85
CA MET A 12 6.00 -10.78 -14.95
C MET A 12 5.37 -11.11 -13.61
N ALA A 13 6.01 -11.96 -12.83
CA ALA A 13 5.48 -12.34 -11.54
C ALA A 13 5.38 -11.16 -10.59
N LEU A 14 6.28 -10.18 -10.70
CA LEU A 14 6.28 -9.02 -9.82
C LEU A 14 5.17 -8.04 -10.15
N ALA A 15 4.62 -8.09 -11.35
CA ALA A 15 3.63 -7.12 -11.77
C ALA A 15 2.31 -7.25 -11.02
N ASP A 16 2.03 -8.40 -10.38
CA ASP A 16 0.77 -8.62 -9.70
C ASP A 16 0.79 -8.20 -8.24
N GLY A 17 1.94 -7.83 -7.72
CA GLY A 17 2.08 -7.51 -6.31
C GLY A 17 1.84 -6.05 -5.99
N ALA A 18 1.58 -5.79 -4.71
CA ALA A 18 1.39 -4.44 -4.21
C ALA A 18 2.70 -3.75 -3.85
N ASP A 19 3.84 -4.44 -3.92
CA ASP A 19 5.12 -3.81 -3.58
C ASP A 19 5.36 -2.59 -4.45
N GLY A 20 5.84 -1.52 -3.84
CA GLY A 20 6.10 -0.26 -4.52
C GLY A 20 5.54 0.92 -3.74
N VAL A 21 5.46 2.06 -4.40
CA VAL A 21 5.02 3.30 -3.78
C VAL A 21 3.65 3.68 -4.32
N TRP A 22 2.77 4.07 -3.41
CA TRP A 22 1.38 4.42 -3.74
C TRP A 22 1.02 5.75 -3.12
N ALA A 23 0.24 6.56 -3.85
CA ALA A 23 -0.29 7.82 -3.33
C ALA A 23 -1.72 7.60 -2.86
N THR A 24 -2.00 8.01 -1.63
CA THR A 24 -3.34 7.91 -1.05
C THR A 24 -4.28 8.91 -1.72
N GLU A 25 -5.59 8.76 -1.49
CA GLU A 25 -6.55 9.76 -1.94
C GLU A 25 -6.28 11.08 -1.24
N LYS A 26 -6.56 12.17 -1.94
CA LYS A 26 -6.41 13.51 -1.36
C LYS A 26 -7.53 13.77 -0.36
N ASN A 27 -7.18 14.40 0.75
CA ASN A 27 -8.19 14.86 1.69
C ASN A 27 -8.82 16.18 1.21
N ASP A 28 -9.74 16.73 1.99
CA ASP A 28 -10.48 17.94 1.59
C ASP A 28 -9.59 19.14 1.34
N LYS A 29 -8.39 19.15 1.92
CA LYS A 29 -7.45 20.26 1.79
C LYS A 29 -6.40 19.99 0.72
N GLY A 30 -6.53 18.90 -0.02
CA GLY A 30 -5.60 18.54 -1.09
C GLY A 30 -4.35 17.80 -0.61
N GLY A 31 -4.29 17.43 0.66
CA GLY A 31 -3.16 16.69 1.21
C GLY A 31 -3.28 15.20 0.92
N TYR A 32 -2.13 14.54 0.80
CA TYR A 32 -2.08 13.09 0.62
C TYR A 32 -0.73 12.56 1.09
N LEU A 33 -0.67 11.24 1.19
CA LEU A 33 0.55 10.55 1.62
C LEU A 33 1.06 9.67 0.50
N GLU A 34 2.36 9.42 0.51
CA GLU A 34 2.93 8.31 -0.24
C GLU A 34 3.29 7.20 0.74
N VAL A 35 2.96 5.99 0.35
CA VAL A 35 3.14 4.79 1.16
C VAL A 35 4.00 3.82 0.39
N THR A 36 5.09 3.37 1.00
CA THR A 36 5.93 2.33 0.42
C THR A 36 5.47 0.98 0.96
N ILE A 37 5.03 0.11 0.07
CA ILE A 37 4.60 -1.23 0.42
C ILE A 37 5.71 -2.22 0.10
N ALA A 38 6.04 -3.06 1.08
CA ALA A 38 7.15 -4.01 1.00
C ALA A 38 6.92 -5.11 2.02
N PRO A 39 7.71 -6.19 1.98
CA PRO A 39 7.65 -7.19 3.03
C PRO A 39 7.88 -6.57 4.40
N CYS A 40 7.16 -7.06 5.41
CA CYS A 40 7.31 -6.55 6.77
C CYS A 40 8.71 -6.84 7.29
N ALA A 41 9.29 -5.89 8.03
CA ALA A 41 10.62 -6.05 8.58
C ALA A 41 10.70 -7.21 9.59
N SER A 42 9.61 -7.41 10.34
CA SER A 42 9.58 -8.45 11.37
C SER A 42 9.14 -9.81 10.84
N ASP A 43 8.51 -9.85 9.66
CA ASP A 43 8.02 -11.09 9.06
C ASP A 43 7.93 -10.91 7.55
N GLY A 44 8.93 -11.38 6.84
CA GLY A 44 9.03 -11.22 5.40
C GLY A 44 7.96 -11.95 4.60
N ALA A 45 7.20 -12.87 5.23
CA ALA A 45 6.08 -13.53 4.58
C ALA A 45 4.82 -12.66 4.57
N LYS A 46 4.81 -11.57 5.33
CA LYS A 46 3.71 -10.63 5.38
C LYS A 46 4.07 -9.35 4.65
N THR A 47 3.06 -8.57 4.32
CA THR A 47 3.22 -7.31 3.60
C THR A 47 2.83 -6.14 4.50
N CYS A 48 3.67 -5.12 4.52
CA CYS A 48 3.51 -3.92 5.33
C CYS A 48 3.59 -2.68 4.47
N GLY A 49 3.14 -1.55 5.00
CA GLY A 49 3.26 -0.27 4.32
C GLY A 49 3.69 0.82 5.29
N THR A 50 4.64 1.63 4.85
CA THR A 50 5.23 2.69 5.66
C THR A 50 4.99 4.03 4.97
N ILE A 51 4.64 5.05 5.74
CA ILE A 51 4.48 6.40 5.21
C ILE A 51 5.86 6.91 4.82
N SER A 52 6.10 7.06 3.53
CA SER A 52 7.41 7.47 2.99
C SER A 52 7.41 8.91 2.48
N GLY A 53 6.24 9.52 2.35
CA GLY A 53 6.16 10.91 1.93
C GLY A 53 4.83 11.51 2.37
N ALA A 54 4.81 12.82 2.52
CA ALA A 54 3.58 13.55 2.85
C ALA A 54 3.56 14.83 2.02
N PHE A 55 2.36 15.20 1.60
CA PHE A 55 2.18 16.32 0.69
C PHE A 55 0.94 17.12 1.10
N THR A 56 1.05 18.44 0.96
CA THR A 56 -0.10 19.32 1.03
C THR A 56 -0.44 19.78 -0.39
N ALA A 57 -1.48 20.58 -0.53
CA ALA A 57 -1.81 21.15 -1.84
C ALA A 57 -0.66 21.99 -2.41
N LYS A 58 0.28 22.42 -1.57
CA LYS A 58 1.40 23.26 -1.98
C LYS A 58 2.68 22.46 -2.27
N GLY A 59 2.68 21.17 -2.04
CA GLY A 59 3.84 20.32 -2.29
C GLY A 59 4.27 19.54 -1.07
N ALA A 60 5.51 19.05 -1.10
CA ALA A 60 6.03 18.17 -0.06
C ALA A 60 6.00 18.82 1.32
N ASP A 61 5.66 18.01 2.32
CA ASP A 61 5.61 18.43 3.72
C ASP A 61 6.62 17.59 4.52
N PRO A 62 7.89 18.01 4.58
CA PRO A 62 8.89 17.23 5.31
C PRO A 62 8.72 17.29 6.82
N ALA A 63 7.85 18.16 7.32
CA ALA A 63 7.58 18.28 8.75
C ALA A 63 6.41 17.42 9.22
N TYR A 64 5.82 16.62 8.33
CA TYR A 64 4.71 15.75 8.70
C TYR A 64 5.15 14.80 9.84
N PRO A 65 4.38 14.74 10.95
CA PRO A 65 4.87 14.06 12.16
C PRO A 65 4.90 12.54 12.06
N HIS A 66 4.23 11.95 11.08
CA HIS A 66 4.12 10.49 10.98
C HIS A 66 4.95 9.89 9.85
N LEU A 67 5.92 10.63 9.32
CA LEU A 67 6.86 10.04 8.35
C LEU A 67 7.58 8.86 8.99
N GLY A 68 7.63 7.74 8.29
CA GLY A 68 8.24 6.52 8.80
C GLY A 68 7.30 5.62 9.58
N ALA A 69 6.08 6.07 9.86
CA ALA A 69 5.12 5.26 10.61
C ALA A 69 4.52 4.16 9.75
N SER A 70 4.15 3.05 10.38
CA SER A 70 3.47 1.95 9.71
C SER A 70 2.01 2.31 9.51
N ILE A 71 1.51 2.18 8.29
CA ILE A 71 0.10 2.45 7.98
C ILE A 71 -0.63 1.17 7.56
N ILE A 72 0.07 0.25 6.90
CA ILE A 72 -0.45 -1.08 6.56
C ILE A 72 0.38 -2.08 7.35
N SER A 73 -0.27 -3.00 8.04
CA SER A 73 0.42 -3.96 8.90
C SER A 73 -0.05 -5.37 8.66
N GLY A 74 0.89 -6.29 8.46
CA GLY A 74 0.66 -7.72 8.55
C GLY A 74 -0.29 -8.33 7.53
N MET A 75 -0.34 -7.82 6.32
CA MET A 75 -1.18 -8.40 5.27
C MET A 75 -0.63 -9.72 4.76
N THR A 76 -1.51 -10.66 4.52
CA THR A 76 -1.19 -11.90 3.83
C THR A 76 -1.54 -11.76 2.36
N HIS A 77 -0.61 -12.09 1.47
CA HIS A 77 -0.87 -12.09 0.03
C HIS A 77 -1.61 -13.38 -0.32
N ASP A 78 -2.86 -13.25 -0.75
CA ASP A 78 -3.74 -14.39 -1.03
C ASP A 78 -3.64 -14.89 -2.47
N GLY A 79 -2.88 -14.20 -3.31
CA GLY A 79 -2.76 -14.50 -4.74
C GLY A 79 -3.58 -13.54 -5.57
N ASP A 80 -3.24 -13.41 -6.86
CA ASP A 80 -3.99 -12.59 -7.82
C ASP A 80 -4.18 -11.15 -7.38
N GLY A 81 -3.18 -10.61 -6.68
CA GLY A 81 -3.23 -9.21 -6.25
C GLY A 81 -4.10 -8.95 -5.02
N SER A 82 -4.61 -9.99 -4.37
CA SER A 82 -5.47 -9.86 -3.19
C SER A 82 -4.66 -10.02 -1.92
N TYR A 83 -4.98 -9.20 -0.92
CA TYR A 83 -4.33 -9.21 0.39
C TYR A 83 -5.39 -9.13 1.47
N SER A 84 -5.18 -9.85 2.58
CA SER A 84 -6.14 -9.84 3.69
C SER A 84 -5.44 -10.13 5.02
N GLY A 85 -6.21 -10.04 6.10
CA GLY A 85 -5.77 -10.47 7.42
C GLY A 85 -4.86 -9.50 8.13
N GLY A 86 -4.68 -8.30 7.60
CA GLY A 86 -3.88 -7.27 8.24
C GLY A 86 -4.73 -6.11 8.72
N SER A 87 -4.09 -4.98 8.91
CA SER A 87 -4.76 -3.78 9.40
C SER A 87 -4.27 -2.53 8.68
N VAL A 88 -5.10 -1.49 8.71
CA VAL A 88 -4.75 -0.17 8.20
C VAL A 88 -5.00 0.86 9.31
N TRP A 89 -4.03 1.77 9.46
CA TRP A 89 -4.11 2.85 10.43
C TRP A 89 -4.50 4.15 9.72
N ASP A 90 -5.49 4.84 10.28
CA ASP A 90 -5.91 6.15 9.80
C ASP A 90 -5.24 7.21 10.67
N PRO A 91 -4.23 7.93 10.15
CA PRO A 91 -3.52 8.91 10.96
C PRO A 91 -4.36 10.15 11.30
N GLU A 92 -5.39 10.46 10.51
CA GLU A 92 -6.23 11.61 10.81
C GLU A 92 -7.11 11.37 12.01
N ASP A 93 -7.70 10.19 12.12
CA ASP A 93 -8.57 9.82 13.23
C ASP A 93 -7.86 9.02 14.31
N ASN A 94 -6.63 8.61 14.05
CA ASN A 94 -5.85 7.75 14.93
C ASN A 94 -6.61 6.46 15.29
N LYS A 95 -7.15 5.82 14.28
CA LYS A 95 -7.88 4.57 14.42
C LYS A 95 -7.29 3.50 13.51
N THR A 96 -7.31 2.27 13.99
CA THR A 96 -6.84 1.12 13.23
C THR A 96 -8.01 0.22 12.90
N TYR A 97 -8.07 -0.21 11.66
CA TYR A 97 -9.15 -1.05 11.13
C TYR A 97 -8.59 -2.35 10.59
N ASP A 98 -9.38 -3.42 10.66
CA ASP A 98 -9.07 -4.59 9.86
C ASP A 98 -9.06 -4.19 8.40
N SER A 99 -8.16 -4.78 7.61
CA SER A 99 -7.97 -4.32 6.25
C SER A 99 -7.82 -5.47 5.28
N LYS A 100 -8.25 -5.19 4.06
CA LYS A 100 -7.94 -6.02 2.90
C LYS A 100 -7.64 -5.09 1.74
N MET A 101 -6.90 -5.61 0.75
CA MET A 101 -6.47 -4.82 -0.39
C MET A 101 -6.59 -5.63 -1.67
N GLN A 102 -6.74 -4.92 -2.79
CA GLN A 102 -6.75 -5.53 -4.11
C GLN A 102 -5.99 -4.65 -5.09
N VAL A 103 -4.98 -5.23 -5.74
CA VAL A 103 -4.27 -4.54 -6.81
C VAL A 103 -5.09 -4.64 -8.09
N LYS A 104 -5.31 -3.51 -8.74
CA LYS A 104 -6.02 -3.40 -10.01
C LYS A 104 -5.18 -2.52 -10.95
N GLY A 105 -4.14 -3.10 -11.54
CA GLY A 105 -3.21 -2.34 -12.36
C GLY A 105 -2.46 -1.30 -11.55
N ASP A 106 -2.65 -0.03 -11.86
CA ASP A 106 -2.00 1.07 -11.17
C ASP A 106 -2.83 1.64 -10.02
N VAL A 107 -3.89 0.92 -9.63
CA VAL A 107 -4.74 1.29 -8.50
C VAL A 107 -4.66 0.20 -7.45
N LEU A 108 -4.53 0.60 -6.20
CA LEU A 108 -4.62 -0.30 -5.05
C LEU A 108 -5.86 0.09 -4.26
N ASP A 109 -6.85 -0.79 -4.25
CA ASP A 109 -8.05 -0.61 -3.44
C ASP A 109 -7.70 -1.05 -2.02
N VAL A 110 -7.70 -0.12 -1.08
CA VAL A 110 -7.38 -0.39 0.33
C VAL A 110 -8.66 -0.20 1.13
N GLU A 111 -9.12 -1.26 1.79
CA GLU A 111 -10.34 -1.20 2.58
C GLU A 111 -10.04 -1.29 4.07
N GLY A 112 -10.75 -0.48 4.84
CA GLY A 112 -10.78 -0.59 6.29
C GLY A 112 -12.16 -1.06 6.70
N CYS A 113 -12.21 -2.04 7.60
CA CYS A 113 -13.45 -2.71 7.95
C CYS A 113 -13.72 -2.64 9.43
N VAL A 114 -15.00 -2.43 9.78
CA VAL A 114 -15.51 -2.56 11.13
C VAL A 114 -16.61 -3.61 11.03
N SER A 115 -16.37 -4.81 11.59
CA SER A 115 -17.28 -5.94 11.43
C SER A 115 -17.43 -6.25 9.94
N ILE A 116 -18.65 -6.30 9.41
CA ILE A 116 -18.90 -6.61 8.01
C ILE A 116 -18.91 -5.36 7.13
N PHE A 117 -18.78 -4.17 7.73
CA PHE A 117 -18.83 -2.93 6.98
C PHE A 117 -17.42 -2.48 6.60
N CYS A 118 -17.16 -2.39 5.31
CA CYS A 118 -15.86 -1.99 4.79
C CYS A 118 -16.00 -0.72 3.95
N ARG A 119 -15.01 0.17 4.08
CA ARG A 119 -14.93 1.38 3.27
C ARG A 119 -13.57 1.39 2.60
N GLY A 120 -13.56 1.61 1.31
CA GLY A 120 -12.35 1.58 0.51
C GLY A 120 -11.86 2.94 0.09
N GLN A 121 -10.59 2.97 -0.24
CA GLN A 121 -9.91 4.11 -0.84
C GLN A 121 -9.10 3.57 -2.01
N ASP A 122 -9.03 4.32 -3.10
CA ASP A 122 -8.18 3.96 -4.24
C ASP A 122 -6.87 4.71 -4.13
N TRP A 123 -5.78 3.98 -3.94
CA TRP A 123 -4.44 4.55 -3.97
C TRP A 123 -3.88 4.39 -5.38
N LYS A 124 -3.09 5.34 -5.83
CA LYS A 124 -2.52 5.35 -7.18
C LYS A 124 -1.05 5.01 -7.14
N ARG A 125 -0.61 4.15 -8.05
CA ARG A 125 0.80 3.78 -8.12
C ARG A 125 1.63 5.00 -8.52
N VAL A 126 2.68 5.26 -7.74
CA VAL A 126 3.62 6.34 -8.04
C VAL A 126 4.69 5.76 -8.95
N LYS A 127 4.90 6.41 -10.08
CA LYS A 127 5.91 6.00 -11.05
C LYS A 127 7.02 7.04 -11.08
N HIS A 128 8.24 6.58 -10.99
CA HIS A 128 9.42 7.46 -10.99
C HIS A 128 10.24 7.28 -12.25
#